data_47d2dada9ece46f0c1ee0f15d0b9ee1a
#
_entry.id   47d2dada9ece46f0c1ee0f15d0b9ee1a
#
_cell.length_a   1.000
_cell.length_b   1.000
_cell.length_c   1.000
_cell.angle_alpha   90.00
_cell.angle_beta   90.00
_cell.angle_gamma   90.00
#
_symmetry.space_group_name_H-M   'P 1'
#
loop_
_entity.id
_entity.type
_entity.pdbx_description
1 polymer ?
#
loop_
_entity_poly.entity_id
_entity_poly.type
_entity_poly.pdbx_seq_one_letter_code
_entity_poly.pdbx_strand_id
1 'polypeptide(L)' 'MVDELWTSGQVIEHLEITMNNLRQLQFRKTIAWVERKGKAVFYRADDVRVYKEKREARNAKIGK' A
#
# COMPACT_ATOMS: atom_id res chain seq x y z
N MET A 1 3.94 -8.89 19.23
CA MET A 1 4.15 -7.76 18.38
C MET A 1 2.86 -7.21 17.84
N VAL A 2 2.77 -5.91 17.79
CA VAL A 2 1.54 -5.27 17.36
C VAL A 2 1.61 -5.00 15.86
N ASP A 3 0.63 -5.52 15.13
CA ASP A 3 0.50 -5.23 13.72
C ASP A 3 -0.16 -3.87 13.57
N GLU A 4 0.56 -2.95 12.96
CA GLU A 4 0.02 -1.64 12.71
C GLU A 4 -0.85 -1.69 11.46
N LEU A 5 -2.04 -1.14 11.56
CA LEU A 5 -2.97 -1.09 10.44
C LEU A 5 -3.12 0.34 9.97
N TRP A 6 -3.11 0.53 8.66
CA TRP A 6 -3.25 1.83 8.05
C TRP A 6 -4.54 1.87 7.24
N THR A 7 -5.20 3.02 7.28
CA THR A 7 -6.35 3.24 6.41
C THR A 7 -5.88 3.46 4.98
N SER A 8 -6.82 3.33 4.03
CA SER A 8 -6.47 3.58 2.64
C SER A 8 -5.94 5.00 2.45
N GLY A 9 -6.50 5.97 3.18
CA GLY A 9 -6.00 7.33 3.10
C GLY A 9 -4.55 7.43 3.53
N GLN A 10 -4.19 6.75 4.60
CA GLN A 10 -2.80 6.76 5.06
C GLN A 10 -1.87 6.08 4.06
N VAL A 11 -2.35 5.00 3.44
CA VAL A 11 -1.55 4.28 2.47
C VAL A 11 -1.25 5.14 1.25
N ILE A 12 -2.28 5.80 0.70
CA ILE A 12 -2.04 6.62 -0.49
C ILE A 12 -1.15 7.81 -0.19
N GLU A 13 -1.24 8.36 1.02
CA GLU A 13 -0.34 9.44 1.41
C GLU A 13 1.10 8.94 1.52
N HIS A 14 1.26 7.79 2.15
CA HIS A 14 2.60 7.25 2.37
C HIS A 14 3.28 6.86 1.05
N LEU A 15 2.51 6.28 0.15
CA LEU A 15 3.04 5.83 -1.13
C LEU A 15 3.02 6.94 -2.18
N GLU A 16 2.36 8.05 -1.89
CA GLU A 16 2.23 9.17 -2.82
C GLU A 16 1.57 8.72 -4.11
N ILE A 17 0.48 7.97 -3.97
CA ILE A 17 -0.29 7.47 -5.09
C ILE A 17 -1.73 7.96 -4.96
N THR A 18 -2.52 7.73 -6.01
CA THR A 18 -3.93 8.06 -5.98
C THR A 18 -4.74 6.88 -5.49
N MET A 19 -5.99 7.15 -5.11
CA MET A 19 -6.91 6.09 -4.72
C MET A 19 -7.11 5.10 -5.87
N ASN A 20 -7.13 5.60 -7.08
CA ASN A 20 -7.29 4.75 -8.25
C ASN A 20 -6.11 3.78 -8.38
N ASN A 21 -4.91 4.27 -8.14
CA ASN A 21 -3.73 3.41 -8.16
C ASN A 21 -3.81 2.34 -7.08
N LEU A 22 -4.29 2.73 -5.90
CA LEU A 22 -4.41 1.76 -4.81
C LEU A 22 -5.39 0.65 -5.18
N ARG A 23 -6.49 1.01 -5.83
CA ARG A 23 -7.47 0.02 -6.28
C ARG A 23 -6.85 -0.96 -7.25
N GLN A 24 -6.03 -0.47 -8.16
CA GLN A 24 -5.35 -1.35 -9.12
C GLN A 24 -4.39 -2.29 -8.42
N LEU A 25 -3.70 -1.80 -7.40
CA LEU A 25 -2.79 -2.65 -6.62
C LEU A 25 -3.56 -3.75 -5.92
N GLN A 26 -4.74 -3.43 -5.39
CA GLN A 26 -5.59 -4.45 -4.77
C GLN A 26 -6.05 -5.47 -5.80
N PHE A 27 -6.45 -5.01 -6.95
CA PHE A 27 -6.95 -5.87 -8.01
C PHE A 27 -5.87 -6.85 -8.45
N ARG A 28 -4.63 -6.39 -8.51
CA ARG A 28 -3.50 -7.24 -8.89
C ARG A 28 -2.95 -8.04 -7.73
N LYS A 29 -3.54 -7.85 -6.54
CA LYS A 29 -3.11 -8.54 -5.33
C LYS A 29 -1.68 -8.21 -4.94
N THR A 30 -1.19 -7.07 -5.39
CA THR A 30 0.11 -6.58 -4.97
C THR A 30 0.06 -6.12 -3.52
N ILE A 31 -1.02 -5.44 -3.16
CA ILE A 31 -1.32 -5.05 -1.78
C ILE A 31 -2.73 -5.50 -1.50
N ALA A 32 -2.93 -6.18 -0.37
CA ALA A 32 -4.26 -6.66 0.00
C ALA A 32 -4.65 -6.08 1.35
N TRP A 33 -5.91 -5.73 1.48
CA TRP A 33 -6.41 -5.28 2.77
C TRP A 33 -6.56 -6.49 3.70
N VAL A 34 -6.40 -6.23 4.98
CA VAL A 34 -6.48 -7.30 5.98
C VAL A 34 -7.71 -7.18 6.85
N GLU A 35 -8.31 -6.00 6.90
CA GLU A 35 -9.51 -5.80 7.69
C GLU A 35 -10.39 -4.76 7.02
N ARG A 36 -11.69 -4.92 7.21
CA ARG A 36 -12.66 -3.98 6.63
C ARG A 36 -13.76 -3.73 7.64
N LYS A 37 -14.04 -2.45 7.88
CA LYS A 37 -15.13 -2.05 8.75
C LYS A 37 -16.01 -1.07 7.98
N GLY A 38 -17.20 -1.52 7.60
CA GLY A 38 -18.08 -0.67 6.82
C GLY A 38 -17.40 -0.23 5.55
N LYS A 39 -17.21 1.07 5.41
CA LYS A 39 -16.55 1.64 4.23
C LYS A 39 -15.05 1.77 4.40
N ALA A 40 -14.56 1.55 5.60
CA ALA A 40 -13.12 1.71 5.87
C ALA A 40 -12.40 0.41 5.60
N VAL A 41 -11.27 0.51 4.93
CA VAL A 41 -10.43 -0.64 4.61
C VAL A 41 -9.07 -0.40 5.23
N PHE A 42 -8.53 -1.44 5.86
CA PHE A 42 -7.27 -1.35 6.58
C PHE A 42 -6.22 -2.26 5.96
N TYR A 43 -5.00 -1.77 5.90
CA TYR A 43 -3.88 -2.48 5.32
C TYR A 43 -2.79 -2.66 6.37
N ARG A 44 -2.00 -3.71 6.22
CA ARG A 44 -0.88 -3.91 7.12
C ARG A 44 0.24 -2.97 6.75
N ALA A 45 0.76 -2.29 7.77
CA ALA A 45 1.85 -1.36 7.54
C ALA A 45 3.07 -2.05 6.93
N ASP A 46 3.33 -3.29 7.36
CA ASP A 46 4.45 -4.05 6.83
C ASP A 46 4.32 -4.26 5.32
N ASP A 47 3.13 -4.62 4.87
CA ASP A 47 2.89 -4.84 3.45
C ASP A 47 3.12 -3.55 2.66
N VAL A 48 2.67 -2.44 3.21
CA VAL A 48 2.84 -1.15 2.55
C VAL A 48 4.31 -0.79 2.47
N ARG A 49 5.05 -1.02 3.55
CA ARG A 49 6.48 -0.71 3.56
C ARG A 49 7.25 -1.58 2.57
N VAL A 50 6.92 -2.86 2.52
CA VAL A 50 7.59 -3.77 1.59
C VAL A 50 7.33 -3.33 0.16
N TYR A 51 6.09 -2.98 -0.14
CA TYR A 51 5.75 -2.52 -1.47
C TYR A 51 6.53 -1.25 -1.83
N LYS A 52 6.61 -0.32 -0.89
CA LYS A 52 7.33 0.92 -1.14
C LYS A 52 8.80 0.66 -1.41
N GLU A 53 9.40 -0.23 -0.63
CA GLU A 53 10.80 -0.56 -0.84
C GLU A 53 11.04 -1.15 -2.22
N LYS A 54 10.18 -2.07 -2.62
CA LYS A 54 10.32 -2.70 -3.93
C LYS A 54 10.13 -1.68 -5.05
N ARG A 55 9.20 -0.77 -4.86
CA ARG A 55 8.93 0.26 -5.84
C ARG A 55 10.12 1.20 -5.99
N GLU A 56 10.70 1.60 -4.86
CA GLU A 56 11.84 2.51 -4.88
C GLU A 56 13.08 1.83 -5.47
N ALA A 57 13.28 0.57 -5.16
CA ALA A 57 14.39 -0.18 -5.73
C ALA A 57 14.25 -0.29 -7.24
N ARG A 58 13.01 -0.54 -7.70
CA ARG A 58 12.76 -0.62 -9.14
C ARG A 58 13.00 0.72 -9.81
N ASN A 59 12.52 1.80 -9.19
CA ASN A 59 12.69 3.12 -9.73
C ASN A 59 14.16 3.52 -9.78
N ALA A 60 14.91 3.14 -8.76
CA ALA A 60 16.34 3.44 -8.73
C ALA A 60 17.06 2.75 -9.88
N LYS A 61 16.64 1.55 -10.23
CA LYS A 61 17.22 0.81 -11.35
C LYS A 61 16.87 1.47 -12.67
N ILE A 62 15.63 1.85 -12.82
CA ILE A 62 15.11 2.38 -14.07
C ILE A 62 15.52 3.84 -14.25
N GLY A 63 15.63 4.57 -13.15
CA GLY A 63 15.93 5.98 -13.18
C GLY A 63 17.31 6.34 -13.70
N LYS A 64 18.00 5.41 -14.23
CA LYS A 64 19.36 5.64 -14.74
C LYS A 64 19.32 6.05 -16.17
#